data_6464ce8907f10b62f034b83f3c064c3a
#
_entry.id   6464ce8907f10b62f034b83f3c064c3a
#
_cell.length_a   1.000
_cell.length_b   1.000
_cell.length_c   1.000
_cell.angle_alpha   90.00
_cell.angle_beta   90.00
_cell.angle_gamma   90.00
#
_symmetry.space_group_name_H-M   'P 1'
#
loop_
_entity.id
_entity.type
_entity.pdbx_description
1 polymer ?
#
loop_
_entity_poly.entity_id
_entity_poly.type
_entity_poly.pdbx_seq_one_letter_code
_entity_poly.pdbx_strand_id
1 'polypeptide(L)'
;AKDPDTGDYTLQKDKLRPVSIYGAEYMTTEPAQTTSATLSGNINAQDDAFDTKGSGIISTKLYAFDSLGNKYGVQFDIEKVSSTEYTLKPSTIYNGTTVEAGMSAVFSGDGVNADGSVTLTFDGTKGTITNDPAQFTLNITDGSANLPSFASDITVNFSSMTSYGSSTSVSANAGIDNLGAGKAVGNMTSFGISDDGSVVASYTNGDVVTIGQLVTAQFSNPSGLEKAGDNLFAQTLNSGTINY
;
A
#
# COMPACT_ATOMS: atom_id res chain seq x y z
N ALA A 1 -15.58 -15.76 13.06
CA ALA A 1 -14.17 -15.70 13.44
C ALA A 1 -13.33 -15.32 12.23
N LYS A 2 -12.20 -14.63 12.44
CA LYS A 2 -11.23 -14.35 11.36
C LYS A 2 -10.51 -15.66 11.03
N ASP A 3 -10.49 -16.02 9.76
CA ASP A 3 -9.71 -17.15 9.28
C ASP A 3 -8.21 -16.76 9.36
N PRO A 4 -7.37 -17.54 10.06
CA PRO A 4 -5.96 -17.21 10.22
C PRO A 4 -5.16 -17.31 8.92
N ASP A 5 -5.63 -18.10 7.94
CA ASP A 5 -4.92 -18.37 6.70
C ASP A 5 -5.32 -17.40 5.57
N THR A 6 -6.60 -17.02 5.49
CA THR A 6 -7.12 -16.12 4.43
C THR A 6 -7.37 -14.71 4.93
N GLY A 7 -7.45 -14.50 6.23
CA GLY A 7 -7.82 -13.21 6.83
C GLY A 7 -9.32 -12.89 6.74
N ASP A 8 -10.10 -13.74 6.09
CA ASP A 8 -11.53 -13.53 5.90
C ASP A 8 -12.34 -13.81 7.16
N TYR A 9 -13.47 -13.12 7.30
CA TYR A 9 -14.39 -13.35 8.42
C TYR A 9 -15.44 -14.39 8.04
N THR A 10 -15.42 -15.53 8.73
CA THR A 10 -16.47 -16.55 8.59
C THR A 10 -17.57 -16.36 9.65
N LEU A 11 -18.82 -16.37 9.19
CA LEU A 11 -19.99 -16.34 10.07
C LEU A 11 -20.07 -17.61 10.91
N GLN A 12 -19.91 -17.46 12.23
CA GLN A 12 -20.06 -18.58 13.17
C GLN A 12 -21.53 -18.63 13.64
N LYS A 13 -22.35 -19.44 12.98
CA LYS A 13 -23.78 -19.57 13.28
C LYS A 13 -24.09 -20.16 14.68
N ASP A 14 -23.12 -20.87 15.26
CA ASP A 14 -23.32 -21.59 16.52
C ASP A 14 -22.85 -20.84 17.78
N LYS A 15 -22.24 -19.67 17.63
CA LYS A 15 -21.71 -18.88 18.74
C LYS A 15 -21.95 -17.40 18.55
N LEU A 16 -23.10 -16.94 19.03
CA LEU A 16 -23.35 -15.51 19.15
C LEU A 16 -22.39 -14.90 20.18
N ARG A 17 -21.77 -13.80 19.81
CA ARG A 17 -20.93 -13.00 20.70
C ARG A 17 -21.38 -11.55 20.67
N PRO A 18 -21.35 -10.83 21.80
CA PRO A 18 -21.55 -9.39 21.76
C PRO A 18 -20.42 -8.77 20.90
N VAL A 19 -20.79 -7.92 19.96
CA VAL A 19 -19.84 -7.13 19.17
C VAL A 19 -19.48 -5.90 19.98
N SER A 20 -18.23 -5.83 20.45
CA SER A 20 -17.69 -4.61 21.05
C SER A 20 -17.04 -3.79 19.97
N ILE A 21 -17.76 -2.82 19.41
CA ILE A 21 -17.27 -1.96 18.30
C ILE A 21 -15.96 -1.24 18.68
N TYR A 22 -15.83 -0.88 19.95
CA TYR A 22 -14.63 -0.25 20.51
C TYR A 22 -13.68 -1.25 21.19
N GLY A 23 -13.74 -2.53 20.82
CA GLY A 23 -12.74 -3.51 21.24
C GLY A 23 -11.35 -3.12 20.71
N ALA A 24 -10.32 -3.36 21.52
CA ALA A 24 -8.94 -2.99 21.16
C ALA A 24 -8.50 -3.60 19.83
N GLU A 25 -9.03 -4.78 19.49
CA GLU A 25 -8.77 -5.51 18.24
C GLU A 25 -9.31 -4.81 17.00
N TYR A 26 -10.26 -3.86 17.13
CA TYR A 26 -10.85 -3.13 16.00
C TYR A 26 -10.42 -1.67 15.94
N MET A 27 -9.72 -1.17 16.96
CA MET A 27 -9.33 0.24 17.01
C MET A 27 -8.26 0.59 16.00
N THR A 28 -7.44 -0.39 15.58
CA THR A 28 -6.36 -0.19 14.62
C THR A 28 -6.30 -1.32 13.60
N THR A 29 -5.84 -1.00 12.38
CA THR A 29 -5.43 -1.99 11.37
C THR A 29 -3.92 -2.04 11.25
N GLU A 30 -3.41 -3.23 10.93
CA GLU A 30 -1.98 -3.46 10.76
C GLU A 30 -1.42 -2.69 9.56
N PRO A 31 -0.19 -2.16 9.66
CA PRO A 31 0.51 -1.58 8.52
C PRO A 31 0.90 -2.66 7.52
N ALA A 32 1.21 -2.25 6.31
CA ALA A 32 1.78 -3.13 5.31
C ALA A 32 2.96 -2.44 4.62
N GLN A 33 4.05 -3.18 4.45
CA GLN A 33 5.22 -2.68 3.74
C GLN A 33 4.92 -2.50 2.25
N THR A 34 5.55 -1.49 1.63
CA THR A 34 5.59 -1.35 0.18
C THR A 34 6.49 -2.43 -0.42
N THR A 35 5.96 -3.23 -1.33
CA THR A 35 6.68 -4.33 -2.01
C THR A 35 6.79 -4.12 -3.50
N SER A 36 6.04 -3.18 -4.06
CA SER A 36 6.12 -2.84 -5.47
C SER A 36 5.94 -1.34 -5.71
N ALA A 37 6.45 -0.86 -6.83
CA ALA A 37 6.34 0.53 -7.27
C ALA A 37 6.32 0.61 -8.79
N THR A 38 5.77 1.69 -9.31
CA THR A 38 5.76 2.00 -10.74
C THR A 38 6.43 3.35 -10.98
N LEU A 39 7.41 3.37 -11.86
CA LEU A 39 7.97 4.59 -12.43
C LEU A 39 7.34 4.80 -13.81
N SER A 40 6.74 5.96 -14.02
CA SER A 40 5.99 6.27 -15.24
C SER A 40 6.21 7.71 -15.68
N GLY A 41 5.91 7.98 -16.95
CA GLY A 41 5.98 9.31 -17.50
C GLY A 41 6.88 9.42 -18.73
N ASN A 42 7.21 10.66 -19.10
CA ASN A 42 7.98 10.97 -20.28
C ASN A 42 9.29 11.69 -19.95
N ILE A 43 10.34 11.34 -20.64
CA ILE A 43 11.63 12.05 -20.61
C ILE A 43 11.88 12.65 -22.00
N ASN A 44 11.96 13.96 -22.08
CA ASN A 44 12.37 14.63 -23.33
C ASN A 44 13.90 14.72 -23.39
N ALA A 45 14.50 14.10 -24.40
CA ALA A 45 15.95 14.15 -24.60
C ALA A 45 16.50 15.56 -24.85
N GLN A 46 15.64 16.52 -25.20
CA GLN A 46 15.97 17.94 -25.44
C GLN A 46 15.53 18.84 -24.28
N ASP A 47 15.24 18.28 -23.11
CA ASP A 47 14.87 19.05 -21.93
C ASP A 47 16.05 19.90 -21.45
N ASP A 48 15.78 21.16 -21.14
CA ASP A 48 16.78 22.13 -20.64
C ASP A 48 17.46 21.65 -19.36
N ALA A 49 16.83 20.77 -18.59
CA ALA A 49 17.42 20.15 -17.39
C ALA A 49 18.68 19.34 -17.72
N PHE A 50 18.77 18.79 -18.93
CA PHE A 50 19.93 18.02 -19.42
C PHE A 50 20.94 18.88 -20.20
N ASP A 51 20.68 20.16 -20.39
CA ASP A 51 21.61 21.07 -21.05
C ASP A 51 22.63 21.60 -20.04
N THR A 52 23.70 22.20 -20.56
CA THR A 52 24.82 22.79 -19.77
C THR A 52 24.39 23.88 -18.78
N LYS A 53 23.15 24.38 -18.92
CA LYS A 53 22.53 25.36 -18.01
C LYS A 53 21.71 24.75 -16.89
N GLY A 54 21.35 23.45 -17.01
CA GLY A 54 20.60 22.70 -16.00
C GLY A 54 21.51 21.94 -15.03
N SER A 55 20.88 21.23 -14.08
CA SER A 55 21.62 20.37 -13.14
C SER A 55 22.13 19.08 -13.79
N GLY A 56 21.70 18.75 -15.02
CA GLY A 56 21.93 17.47 -15.68
C GLY A 56 21.07 16.33 -15.14
N ILE A 57 20.22 16.61 -14.14
CA ILE A 57 19.48 15.61 -13.36
C ILE A 57 18.01 15.97 -13.29
N ILE A 58 17.15 14.97 -13.53
CA ILE A 58 15.72 15.04 -13.23
C ILE A 58 15.47 14.14 -12.03
N SER A 59 14.80 14.67 -11.01
CA SER A 59 14.53 13.92 -9.78
C SER A 59 13.03 13.67 -9.59
N THR A 60 12.69 12.48 -9.10
CA THR A 60 11.35 12.11 -8.64
C THR A 60 11.43 11.40 -7.29
N LYS A 61 10.30 11.33 -6.54
CA LYS A 61 10.27 10.67 -5.22
C LYS A 61 9.23 9.57 -5.20
N LEU A 62 9.65 8.39 -4.76
CA LEU A 62 8.79 7.29 -4.38
C LEU A 62 8.51 7.40 -2.88
N TYR A 63 7.24 7.42 -2.50
CA TYR A 63 6.85 7.26 -1.10
C TYR A 63 6.56 5.81 -0.80
N ALA A 64 7.31 5.22 0.11
CA ALA A 64 7.22 3.82 0.51
C ALA A 64 6.99 3.71 2.03
N PHE A 65 6.33 2.64 2.45
CA PHE A 65 6.12 2.29 3.86
C PHE A 65 6.99 1.11 4.24
N ASP A 66 7.58 1.18 5.43
CA ASP A 66 8.26 0.04 6.04
C ASP A 66 7.27 -0.96 6.67
N SER A 67 7.78 -2.03 7.28
CA SER A 67 6.96 -3.06 7.94
C SER A 67 6.20 -2.56 9.18
N LEU A 68 6.60 -1.44 9.76
CA LEU A 68 5.93 -0.80 10.90
C LEU A 68 4.99 0.34 10.47
N GLY A 69 4.90 0.63 9.17
CA GLY A 69 4.03 1.67 8.62
C GLY A 69 4.61 3.08 8.66
N ASN A 70 5.92 3.22 8.90
CA ASN A 70 6.59 4.51 8.75
C ASN A 70 6.76 4.83 7.27
N LYS A 71 6.51 6.08 6.90
CA LYS A 71 6.55 6.56 5.52
C LYS A 71 7.90 7.19 5.22
N TYR A 72 8.58 6.68 4.20
CA TYR A 72 9.84 7.21 3.68
C TYR A 72 9.67 7.67 2.23
N GLY A 73 10.43 8.70 1.86
CA GLY A 73 10.55 9.16 0.47
C GLY A 73 11.91 8.77 -0.09
N VAL A 74 11.95 7.89 -1.10
CA VAL A 74 13.17 7.55 -1.83
C VAL A 74 13.27 8.43 -3.06
N GLN A 75 14.29 9.25 -3.13
CA GLN A 75 14.57 10.07 -4.31
C GLN A 75 15.28 9.25 -5.36
N PHE A 76 14.77 9.31 -6.58
CA PHE A 76 15.40 8.79 -7.79
C PHE A 76 15.92 9.94 -8.62
N ASP A 77 17.17 9.87 -9.01
CA ASP A 77 17.81 10.82 -9.91
C ASP A 77 18.02 10.15 -11.27
N ILE A 78 17.66 10.86 -12.31
CA ILE A 78 17.75 10.43 -13.71
C ILE A 78 18.73 11.35 -14.42
N GLU A 79 19.84 10.78 -14.91
CA GLU A 79 20.88 11.46 -15.64
C GLU A 79 20.86 10.99 -17.10
N LYS A 80 21.06 11.90 -18.04
CA LYS A 80 21.15 11.56 -19.44
C LYS A 80 22.55 11.07 -19.81
N VAL A 81 22.61 9.89 -20.41
CA VAL A 81 23.84 9.31 -20.97
C VAL A 81 23.94 9.57 -22.46
N SER A 82 22.85 9.37 -23.20
CA SER A 82 22.75 9.62 -24.64
C SER A 82 21.34 10.11 -25.01
N SER A 83 21.03 10.21 -26.29
CA SER A 83 19.69 10.58 -26.75
C SER A 83 18.61 9.52 -26.42
N THR A 84 19.04 8.28 -26.15
CA THR A 84 18.14 7.13 -25.93
C THR A 84 18.46 6.37 -24.64
N GLU A 85 19.47 6.80 -23.89
CA GLU A 85 19.90 6.12 -22.66
C GLU A 85 19.98 7.10 -21.51
N TYR A 86 19.46 6.67 -20.36
CA TYR A 86 19.45 7.42 -19.12
C TYR A 86 19.87 6.51 -17.96
N THR A 87 20.61 7.05 -17.01
CA THR A 87 20.92 6.36 -15.76
C THR A 87 19.90 6.74 -14.71
N LEU A 88 19.25 5.76 -14.10
CA LEU A 88 18.35 5.91 -12.96
C LEU A 88 19.06 5.44 -11.70
N LYS A 89 19.16 6.32 -10.70
CA LYS A 89 19.86 6.03 -9.45
C LYS A 89 19.04 6.46 -8.25
N PRO A 90 18.84 5.57 -7.25
CA PRO A 90 18.38 6.00 -5.93
C PRO A 90 19.44 6.87 -5.27
N SER A 91 19.09 8.03 -4.74
CA SER A 91 20.07 8.99 -4.22
C SER A 91 19.90 9.27 -2.73
N THR A 92 18.72 9.67 -2.31
CA THR A 92 18.51 10.13 -0.94
C THR A 92 17.19 9.57 -0.38
N ILE A 93 17.23 9.19 0.89
CA ILE A 93 16.03 8.75 1.60
C ILE A 93 15.63 9.84 2.60
N TYR A 94 14.32 10.13 2.64
CA TYR A 94 13.74 11.16 3.48
C TYR A 94 12.70 10.55 4.43
N ASN A 95 12.69 11.03 5.67
CA ASN A 95 11.58 10.87 6.60
C ASN A 95 10.90 12.24 6.74
N GLY A 96 9.75 12.40 6.09
CA GLY A 96 9.15 13.70 5.89
C GLY A 96 10.05 14.64 5.07
N THR A 97 10.60 15.67 5.68
CA THR A 97 11.56 16.62 5.06
C THR A 97 13.01 16.36 5.46
N THR A 98 13.25 15.48 6.42
CA THR A 98 14.58 15.21 6.97
C THR A 98 15.26 14.11 6.16
N VAL A 99 16.55 14.31 5.84
CA VAL A 99 17.38 13.28 5.19
C VAL A 99 17.77 12.23 6.22
N GLU A 100 17.52 10.97 5.91
CA GLU A 100 17.92 9.81 6.71
C GLU A 100 19.34 9.37 6.32
N ALA A 101 20.34 9.95 6.97
CA ALA A 101 21.76 9.73 6.64
C ALA A 101 22.23 8.28 6.91
N GLY A 102 21.48 7.52 7.73
CA GLY A 102 21.80 6.11 8.03
C GLY A 102 21.19 5.12 7.04
N MET A 103 20.27 5.55 6.17
CA MET A 103 19.61 4.69 5.20
C MET A 103 20.25 4.84 3.81
N SER A 104 20.28 3.74 3.07
CA SER A 104 20.69 3.72 1.68
C SER A 104 19.72 2.91 0.83
N ALA A 105 19.57 3.31 -0.43
CA ALA A 105 18.80 2.59 -1.42
C ALA A 105 19.68 2.30 -2.62
N VAL A 106 19.64 1.06 -3.10
CA VAL A 106 20.37 0.63 -4.31
C VAL A 106 19.49 -0.33 -5.12
N PHE A 107 19.64 -0.31 -6.43
CA PHE A 107 19.07 -1.37 -7.24
C PHE A 107 19.93 -2.63 -7.16
N SER A 108 19.31 -3.79 -7.31
CA SER A 108 19.95 -5.10 -7.31
C SER A 108 19.35 -6.00 -8.38
N GLY A 109 20.13 -7.00 -8.81
CA GLY A 109 19.74 -7.95 -9.86
C GLY A 109 20.60 -7.82 -11.13
N ASP A 110 20.28 -8.63 -12.11
CA ASP A 110 20.99 -8.62 -13.41
C ASP A 110 20.74 -7.30 -14.16
N GLY A 111 21.78 -6.75 -14.78
CA GLY A 111 21.68 -5.49 -15.51
C GLY A 111 21.81 -4.23 -14.66
N VAL A 112 22.06 -4.37 -13.36
CA VAL A 112 22.39 -3.25 -12.46
C VAL A 112 23.86 -2.91 -12.57
N ASN A 113 24.18 -1.62 -12.63
CA ASN A 113 25.55 -1.11 -12.67
C ASN A 113 26.26 -1.30 -11.32
N ALA A 114 27.60 -1.29 -11.31
CA ALA A 114 28.40 -1.49 -10.10
C ALA A 114 28.14 -0.43 -9.00
N ASP A 115 27.58 0.72 -9.35
CA ASP A 115 27.24 1.81 -8.44
C ASP A 115 25.78 1.75 -7.91
N GLY A 116 25.08 0.65 -8.22
CA GLY A 116 23.67 0.44 -7.82
C GLY A 116 22.66 1.24 -8.65
N SER A 117 23.06 1.80 -9.78
CA SER A 117 22.18 2.44 -10.75
C SER A 117 21.72 1.46 -11.83
N VAL A 118 20.70 1.82 -12.59
CA VAL A 118 20.22 1.07 -13.75
C VAL A 118 20.21 1.95 -14.99
N THR A 119 20.46 1.35 -16.14
CA THR A 119 20.35 2.06 -17.41
C THR A 119 18.97 1.84 -18.01
N LEU A 120 18.22 2.93 -18.21
CA LEU A 120 16.97 2.95 -18.96
C LEU A 120 17.29 3.17 -20.42
N THR A 121 16.89 2.25 -21.29
CA THR A 121 17.14 2.32 -22.74
C THR A 121 15.82 2.46 -23.49
N PHE A 122 15.76 3.40 -24.41
CA PHE A 122 14.57 3.70 -25.22
C PHE A 122 14.82 3.44 -26.70
N ASP A 123 13.78 2.97 -27.40
CA ASP A 123 13.79 2.89 -28.87
C ASP A 123 13.84 4.29 -29.47
N GLY A 124 14.89 4.59 -30.18
CA GLY A 124 15.12 5.93 -30.77
C GLY A 124 14.09 6.33 -31.85
N THR A 125 13.25 5.39 -32.30
CA THR A 125 12.19 5.64 -33.31
C THR A 125 10.81 5.72 -32.69
N LYS A 126 10.56 4.85 -31.68
CA LYS A 126 9.25 4.72 -31.04
C LYS A 126 9.18 5.44 -29.70
N GLY A 127 10.32 5.76 -29.10
CA GLY A 127 10.39 6.40 -27.80
C GLY A 127 9.88 5.53 -26.62
N THR A 128 9.71 4.22 -26.83
CA THR A 128 9.29 3.27 -25.80
C THR A 128 10.49 2.63 -25.13
N ILE A 129 10.34 2.21 -23.89
CA ILE A 129 11.39 1.48 -23.15
C ILE A 129 11.71 0.15 -23.85
N THR A 130 12.99 -0.23 -23.87
CA THR A 130 13.48 -1.48 -24.49
C THR A 130 14.14 -2.42 -23.50
N ASN A 131 14.24 -2.04 -22.23
CA ASN A 131 14.72 -2.93 -21.17
C ASN A 131 13.81 -4.15 -21.04
N ASP A 132 14.39 -5.35 -20.92
CA ASP A 132 13.68 -6.59 -20.71
C ASP A 132 14.42 -7.44 -19.66
N PRO A 133 13.85 -7.66 -18.47
CA PRO A 133 12.57 -7.10 -17.99
C PRO A 133 12.63 -5.59 -17.73
N ALA A 134 11.51 -4.89 -17.95
CA ALA A 134 11.36 -3.47 -17.62
C ALA A 134 11.06 -3.27 -16.12
N GLN A 135 11.83 -3.92 -15.26
CA GLN A 135 11.74 -3.83 -13.81
C GLN A 135 13.07 -4.15 -13.13
N PHE A 136 13.31 -3.55 -11.98
CA PHE A 136 14.45 -3.87 -11.11
C PHE A 136 14.01 -3.95 -9.64
N THR A 137 14.82 -4.62 -8.85
CA THR A 137 14.62 -4.74 -7.41
C THR A 137 15.33 -3.58 -6.70
N LEU A 138 14.60 -2.80 -5.93
CA LEU A 138 15.11 -1.76 -5.07
C LEU A 138 15.31 -2.32 -3.67
N ASN A 139 16.52 -2.33 -3.21
CA ASN A 139 16.90 -2.75 -1.87
C ASN A 139 17.14 -1.50 -1.01
N ILE A 140 16.43 -1.39 0.11
CA ILE A 140 16.58 -0.31 1.08
C ILE A 140 17.17 -0.91 2.34
N THR A 141 18.37 -0.44 2.71
CA THR A 141 19.09 -0.90 3.90
C THR A 141 19.24 0.23 4.89
N ASP A 142 19.12 -0.14 6.16
CA ASP A 142 19.44 0.73 7.27
C ASP A 142 20.83 0.40 7.80
N GLY A 143 21.71 1.38 7.77
CA GLY A 143 23.06 1.28 8.34
C GLY A 143 23.12 1.40 9.86
N SER A 144 22.01 1.75 10.51
CA SER A 144 21.91 1.86 11.97
C SER A 144 20.97 0.78 12.52
N ALA A 145 21.46 -0.04 13.43
CA ALA A 145 20.74 -1.16 14.05
C ALA A 145 19.46 -0.80 14.83
N ASN A 146 18.96 0.42 14.75
CA ASN A 146 17.86 0.95 15.55
C ASN A 146 16.65 1.47 14.73
N LEU A 147 16.68 1.42 13.41
CA LEU A 147 15.53 1.83 12.58
C LEU A 147 14.83 0.59 12.02
N PRO A 148 13.50 0.60 11.90
CA PRO A 148 12.77 -0.49 11.30
C PRO A 148 13.19 -0.60 9.83
N SER A 149 13.82 -1.71 9.51
CA SER A 149 14.26 -2.00 8.14
C SER A 149 13.09 -2.41 7.27
N PHE A 150 13.19 -2.14 5.99
CA PHE A 150 12.34 -2.79 5.00
C PHE A 150 12.64 -4.30 5.05
N ALA A 151 11.65 -5.09 5.45
CA ALA A 151 11.81 -6.54 5.59
C ALA A 151 11.87 -7.26 4.24
N SER A 152 11.44 -6.60 3.17
CA SER A 152 11.42 -7.12 1.80
C SER A 152 11.83 -6.03 0.82
N ASP A 153 12.41 -6.45 -0.29
CA ASP A 153 12.75 -5.58 -1.40
C ASP A 153 11.52 -5.05 -2.12
N ILE A 154 11.68 -3.94 -2.85
CA ILE A 154 10.62 -3.30 -3.63
C ILE A 154 10.88 -3.56 -5.11
N THR A 155 9.95 -4.21 -5.81
CA THR A 155 10.00 -4.34 -7.27
C THR A 155 9.59 -3.02 -7.92
N VAL A 156 10.47 -2.37 -8.65
CA VAL A 156 10.17 -1.13 -9.39
C VAL A 156 10.00 -1.45 -10.87
N ASN A 157 8.76 -1.26 -11.37
CA ASN A 157 8.40 -1.41 -12.77
C ASN A 157 8.48 -0.05 -13.48
N PHE A 158 9.12 0.02 -14.63
CA PHE A 158 9.26 1.23 -15.45
C PHE A 158 8.84 1.02 -16.92
N SER A 159 8.05 -0.03 -17.19
CA SER A 159 7.53 -0.33 -18.55
C SER A 159 6.67 0.79 -19.14
N SER A 160 6.12 1.66 -18.29
CA SER A 160 5.29 2.81 -18.69
C SER A 160 6.09 4.09 -18.96
N MET A 161 7.42 4.01 -18.92
CA MET A 161 8.29 5.15 -19.25
C MET A 161 8.39 5.33 -20.77
N THR A 162 8.43 6.58 -21.20
CA THR A 162 8.58 6.96 -22.61
C THR A 162 9.63 8.05 -22.79
N SER A 163 10.17 8.17 -24.01
CA SER A 163 11.07 9.26 -24.39
C SER A 163 10.58 9.91 -25.69
N TYR A 164 9.58 10.78 -25.54
CA TYR A 164 9.00 11.55 -26.63
C TYR A 164 9.45 13.01 -26.58
N GLY A 165 9.35 13.72 -27.70
CA GLY A 165 9.63 15.16 -27.81
C GLY A 165 8.59 16.08 -27.15
N SER A 166 7.90 15.61 -26.10
CA SER A 166 6.96 16.39 -25.29
C SER A 166 7.59 16.74 -23.94
N SER A 167 6.91 17.53 -23.11
CA SER A 167 7.43 17.93 -21.79
C SER A 167 7.85 16.75 -20.95
N THR A 168 8.97 16.88 -20.26
CA THR A 168 9.42 15.90 -19.26
C THR A 168 8.50 15.92 -18.04
N SER A 169 8.03 14.74 -17.66
CA SER A 169 7.23 14.54 -16.45
C SER A 169 7.42 13.11 -15.99
N VAL A 170 8.12 12.91 -14.90
CA VAL A 170 8.38 11.58 -14.32
C VAL A 170 7.77 11.51 -12.93
N SER A 171 7.07 10.43 -12.66
CA SER A 171 6.48 10.15 -11.36
C SER A 171 6.79 8.73 -10.90
N ALA A 172 7.02 8.58 -9.59
CA ALA A 172 7.18 7.30 -8.93
C ALA A 172 6.03 7.09 -7.95
N ASN A 173 5.29 6.00 -8.10
CA ASN A 173 4.14 5.66 -7.29
C ASN A 173 4.32 4.28 -6.67
N ALA A 174 3.92 4.14 -5.40
CA ALA A 174 3.90 2.83 -4.75
C ALA A 174 2.77 1.96 -5.32
N GLY A 175 3.06 0.68 -5.51
CA GLY A 175 2.15 -0.31 -6.08
C GLY A 175 2.29 -0.51 -7.59
N ILE A 176 1.94 -1.72 -8.00
CA ILE A 176 1.71 -2.10 -9.39
C ILE A 176 0.26 -2.61 -9.44
N ASP A 177 -0.59 -2.03 -10.28
CA ASP A 177 -2.02 -2.38 -10.38
C ASP A 177 -2.74 -2.38 -9.02
N ASN A 178 -2.43 -1.40 -8.17
CA ASN A 178 -2.93 -1.25 -6.79
C ASN A 178 -2.47 -2.34 -5.80
N LEU A 179 -1.52 -3.18 -6.17
CA LEU A 179 -0.94 -4.20 -5.29
C LEU A 179 0.43 -3.76 -4.78
N GLY A 180 0.74 -4.10 -3.53
CA GLY A 180 2.05 -3.85 -2.93
C GLY A 180 2.39 -2.39 -2.65
N ALA A 181 1.41 -1.48 -2.66
CA ALA A 181 1.64 -0.06 -2.38
C ALA A 181 2.08 0.22 -0.93
N GLY A 182 1.79 -0.72 -0.03
CA GLY A 182 2.01 -0.50 1.39
C GLY A 182 0.99 0.47 2.02
N LYS A 183 0.97 0.52 3.33
CA LYS A 183 0.10 1.44 4.10
C LYS A 183 0.59 1.64 5.52
N ALA A 184 0.27 2.78 6.09
CA ALA A 184 0.48 3.06 7.51
C ALA A 184 -0.51 2.29 8.40
N VAL A 185 -0.28 2.30 9.70
CA VAL A 185 -1.27 1.89 10.70
C VAL A 185 -2.55 2.70 10.50
N GLY A 186 -3.68 2.02 10.42
CA GLY A 186 -4.99 2.66 10.36
C GLY A 186 -5.59 2.80 11.76
N ASN A 187 -6.14 3.97 12.08
CA ASN A 187 -6.96 4.17 13.27
C ASN A 187 -8.43 4.25 12.85
N MET A 188 -9.34 3.61 13.61
CA MET A 188 -10.76 3.65 13.31
C MET A 188 -11.28 5.10 13.34
N THR A 189 -11.95 5.50 12.28
CA THR A 189 -12.57 6.84 12.15
C THR A 189 -14.07 6.78 12.33
N SER A 190 -14.70 5.72 11.84
CA SER A 190 -16.14 5.53 11.91
C SER A 190 -16.51 4.07 11.75
N PHE A 191 -17.74 3.74 12.09
CA PHE A 191 -18.36 2.45 11.75
C PHE A 191 -19.77 2.68 11.21
N GLY A 192 -20.28 1.72 10.47
CA GLY A 192 -21.63 1.71 9.94
C GLY A 192 -22.21 0.30 9.89
N ILE A 193 -23.50 0.20 9.65
CA ILE A 193 -24.20 -1.07 9.44
C ILE A 193 -24.73 -1.06 8.02
N SER A 194 -24.34 -2.05 7.24
CA SER A 194 -24.80 -2.24 5.86
C SER A 194 -26.20 -2.88 5.81
N ASP A 195 -26.85 -2.84 4.66
CA ASP A 195 -28.20 -3.38 4.46
C ASP A 195 -28.31 -4.89 4.71
N ASP A 196 -27.19 -5.62 4.59
CA ASP A 196 -27.08 -7.05 4.90
C ASP A 196 -26.86 -7.33 6.40
N GLY A 197 -26.81 -6.28 7.23
CA GLY A 197 -26.53 -6.37 8.66
C GLY A 197 -25.03 -6.45 9.02
N SER A 198 -24.13 -6.36 8.04
CA SER A 198 -22.68 -6.32 8.31
C SER A 198 -22.30 -5.02 9.02
N VAL A 199 -21.54 -5.12 10.10
CA VAL A 199 -20.94 -3.98 10.79
C VAL A 199 -19.57 -3.72 10.21
N VAL A 200 -19.40 -2.56 9.59
CA VAL A 200 -18.20 -2.20 8.83
C VAL A 200 -17.52 -1.01 9.49
N ALA A 201 -16.21 -1.11 9.72
CA ALA A 201 -15.39 -0.03 10.25
C ALA A 201 -14.50 0.57 9.15
N SER A 202 -14.35 1.89 9.16
CA SER A 202 -13.47 2.65 8.28
C SER A 202 -12.28 3.20 9.06
N TYR A 203 -11.10 3.24 8.42
CA TYR A 203 -9.84 3.59 9.06
C TYR A 203 -9.13 4.74 8.33
N THR A 204 -8.21 5.41 9.03
CA THR A 204 -7.46 6.57 8.52
C THR A 204 -6.57 6.25 7.32
N ASN A 205 -6.16 4.98 7.15
CA ASN A 205 -5.34 4.51 6.03
C ASN A 205 -6.17 4.07 4.80
N GLY A 206 -7.50 4.27 4.85
CA GLY A 206 -8.43 3.89 3.79
C GLY A 206 -8.95 2.47 3.87
N ASP A 207 -8.52 1.68 4.86
CA ASP A 207 -9.06 0.34 5.08
C ASP A 207 -10.54 0.41 5.46
N VAL A 208 -11.30 -0.57 4.95
CA VAL A 208 -12.68 -0.82 5.31
C VAL A 208 -12.81 -2.29 5.69
N VAL A 209 -13.10 -2.55 6.96
CA VAL A 209 -13.07 -3.91 7.53
C VAL A 209 -14.42 -4.27 8.12
N THR A 210 -14.95 -5.44 7.79
CA THR A 210 -16.14 -5.99 8.44
C THR A 210 -15.75 -6.56 9.80
N ILE A 211 -16.25 -5.95 10.86
CA ILE A 211 -15.92 -6.32 12.25
C ILE A 211 -16.97 -7.22 12.90
N GLY A 212 -18.14 -7.36 12.27
CA GLY A 212 -19.21 -8.23 12.73
C GLY A 212 -20.40 -8.25 11.81
N GLN A 213 -21.39 -9.05 12.16
CA GLN A 213 -22.68 -9.07 11.47
C GLN A 213 -23.80 -9.21 12.50
N LEU A 214 -24.86 -8.43 12.32
CA LEU A 214 -26.06 -8.55 13.13
C LEU A 214 -26.81 -9.83 12.76
N VAL A 215 -27.31 -10.53 13.75
CA VAL A 215 -28.07 -11.75 13.57
C VAL A 215 -29.54 -11.47 13.92
N THR A 216 -30.45 -11.90 13.06
CA THR A 216 -31.88 -11.89 13.34
C THR A 216 -32.29 -13.23 13.93
N ALA A 217 -33.14 -13.20 14.95
CA ALA A 217 -33.68 -14.39 15.58
C ALA A 217 -35.17 -14.46 15.35
N GLN A 218 -35.69 -15.65 14.99
CA GLN A 218 -37.11 -15.94 14.91
C GLN A 218 -37.51 -16.92 16.01
N PHE A 219 -38.65 -16.67 16.60
CA PHE A 219 -39.23 -17.55 17.61
C PHE A 219 -40.46 -18.22 17.06
N SER A 220 -40.70 -19.49 17.41
CA SER A 220 -41.89 -20.23 16.99
C SER A 220 -43.17 -19.60 17.52
N ASN A 221 -43.13 -18.96 18.69
CA ASN A 221 -44.23 -18.19 19.27
C ASN A 221 -43.72 -16.86 19.84
N PRO A 222 -43.65 -15.78 19.04
CA PRO A 222 -43.14 -14.46 19.49
C PRO A 222 -43.96 -13.86 20.65
N SER A 223 -45.27 -14.19 20.72
CA SER A 223 -46.14 -13.72 21.82
C SER A 223 -45.82 -14.34 23.19
N GLY A 224 -45.05 -15.42 23.21
CA GLY A 224 -44.56 -16.05 24.40
C GLY A 224 -43.31 -15.44 25.02
N LEU A 225 -42.73 -14.40 24.35
CA LEU A 225 -41.57 -13.70 24.88
C LEU A 225 -41.94 -12.79 26.05
N GLU A 226 -41.08 -12.76 27.07
CA GLU A 226 -41.24 -11.87 28.23
C GLU A 226 -40.48 -10.56 27.98
N LYS A 227 -41.13 -9.41 28.23
CA LYS A 227 -40.50 -8.11 28.13
C LYS A 227 -39.57 -7.85 29.28
N ALA A 228 -38.26 -7.73 29.00
CA ALA A 228 -37.21 -7.53 30.02
C ALA A 228 -36.89 -6.05 30.30
N GLY A 229 -37.58 -5.11 29.69
CA GLY A 229 -37.27 -3.66 29.73
C GLY A 229 -36.41 -3.19 28.56
N ASP A 230 -36.28 -1.87 28.35
CA ASP A 230 -35.42 -1.24 27.33
C ASP A 230 -35.50 -1.84 25.92
N ASN A 231 -36.71 -2.23 25.50
CA ASN A 231 -36.98 -2.96 24.26
C ASN A 231 -36.32 -4.35 24.14
N LEU A 232 -35.85 -4.90 25.26
CA LEU A 232 -35.32 -6.26 25.33
C LEU A 232 -36.43 -7.27 25.63
N PHE A 233 -36.29 -8.47 25.07
CA PHE A 233 -37.17 -9.60 25.27
C PHE A 233 -36.36 -10.82 25.75
N ALA A 234 -36.88 -11.52 26.72
CA ALA A 234 -36.32 -12.78 27.22
C ALA A 234 -37.12 -13.98 26.68
N GLN A 235 -36.42 -15.04 26.37
CA GLN A 235 -37.02 -16.32 26.00
C GLN A 235 -37.72 -16.95 27.20
N THR A 236 -38.91 -17.49 26.97
CA THR A 236 -39.64 -18.29 27.96
C THR A 236 -39.93 -19.69 27.41
N LEU A 237 -40.47 -20.58 28.26
CA LEU A 237 -40.93 -21.90 27.81
C LEU A 237 -42.01 -21.82 26.74
N ASN A 238 -42.80 -20.74 26.69
CA ASN A 238 -43.86 -20.54 25.73
C ASN A 238 -43.44 -19.89 24.43
N SER A 239 -42.22 -19.31 24.34
CA SER A 239 -41.71 -18.69 23.11
C SER A 239 -41.20 -19.71 22.08
N GLY A 240 -40.98 -20.96 22.51
CA GLY A 240 -40.44 -22.01 21.64
C GLY A 240 -38.96 -21.88 21.35
N THR A 241 -38.48 -22.60 20.34
CA THR A 241 -37.08 -22.62 19.91
C THR A 241 -36.73 -21.37 19.11
N ILE A 242 -35.47 -20.93 19.27
CA ILE A 242 -34.87 -19.84 18.50
C ILE A 242 -34.34 -20.41 17.17
N ASN A 243 -34.64 -19.75 16.06
CA ASN A 243 -34.01 -19.97 14.76
C ASN A 243 -33.24 -18.69 14.38
N TYR A 244 -31.96 -18.85 13.97
CA TYR A 244 -31.04 -17.79 13.55
C TYR A 244 -30.86 -17.80 12.02
#